data_606fa8f77e13f152ea3014f56fec3954
#
_entry.id   606fa8f77e13f152ea3014f56fec3954
#
_cell.length_a   1.000
_cell.length_b   1.000
_cell.length_c   1.000
_cell.angle_alpha   90.00
_cell.angle_beta   90.00
_cell.angle_gamma   90.00
#
_symmetry.space_group_name_H-M   'P 1'
#
loop_
_entity.id
_entity.type
_entity.pdbx_description
1 polymer ?
#
loop_
_entity_poly.entity_id
_entity_poly.type
_entity_poly.pdbx_seq_one_letter_code
_entity_poly.pdbx_strand_id
1 'polypeptide(L)' 'MRNFLEGRMGKEIDVHCGIAIISGKVTKVEANLLHLEKEGVTCYVNIDKIIAVWDARARKANLPGFLTRLG' A
#
# COMPACT_ATOMS: atom_id res chain seq x y z
N MET A 1 -11.54 6.15 1.71
CA MET A 1 -10.28 5.47 1.33
C MET A 1 -9.56 6.18 0.19
N ARG A 2 -10.29 6.58 -0.83
CA ARG A 2 -9.64 7.24 -1.95
C ARG A 2 -8.94 8.55 -1.56
N ASN A 3 -9.60 9.36 -0.77
CA ASN A 3 -8.98 10.60 -0.34
C ASN A 3 -7.72 10.35 0.47
N PHE A 4 -7.75 9.33 1.28
CA PHE A 4 -6.58 8.97 2.07
C PHE A 4 -5.42 8.59 1.14
N LEU A 5 -5.71 7.80 0.13
CA LEU A 5 -4.69 7.34 -0.80
C LEU A 5 -4.13 8.49 -1.63
N GLU A 6 -4.98 9.45 -1.99
CA GLU A 6 -4.51 10.60 -2.73
C GLU A 6 -3.50 11.40 -1.90
N GLY A 7 -3.64 11.38 -0.60
CA GLY A 7 -2.69 12.04 0.27
C GLY A 7 -1.36 11.30 0.37
N ARG A 8 -1.28 10.12 -0.18
CA ARG A 8 -0.07 9.30 -0.15
C ARG A 8 0.67 9.30 -1.48
N MET A 9 0.30 10.18 -2.40
CA MET A 9 0.98 10.25 -3.69
C MET A 9 2.48 10.41 -3.49
N GLY A 10 3.24 9.60 -4.23
CA GLY A 10 4.69 9.65 -4.16
C GLY A 10 5.29 8.94 -2.98
N LYS A 11 4.48 8.38 -2.11
CA LYS A 11 4.97 7.70 -0.92
C LYS A 11 4.80 6.20 -1.06
N GLU A 12 5.64 5.46 -0.35
CA GLU A 12 5.55 4.02 -0.35
C GLU A 12 4.60 3.54 0.73
N ILE A 13 3.73 2.63 0.36
CA ILE A 13 2.77 2.05 1.29
C ILE A 13 2.67 0.56 1.06
N ASP A 14 2.13 -0.12 2.05
CA ASP A 14 1.75 -1.52 1.95
C ASP A 14 0.24 -1.59 2.00
N VAL A 15 -0.34 -2.34 1.08
CA VAL A 15 -1.79 -2.45 0.97
C VAL A 15 -2.18 -3.89 1.23
N HIS A 16 -3.09 -4.06 2.16
CA HIS A 16 -3.57 -5.40 2.52
C HIS A 16 -4.90 -5.66 1.83
N CYS A 17 -4.91 -6.65 0.93
CA CYS A 17 -6.10 -6.98 0.14
C CYS A 17 -6.46 -8.43 0.38
N GLY A 18 -7.09 -8.70 1.51
CA GLY A 18 -7.46 -10.07 1.82
C GLY A 18 -6.24 -10.91 2.13
N ILE A 19 -5.90 -11.83 1.24
CA ILE A 19 -4.79 -12.74 1.50
C ILE A 19 -3.45 -12.21 1.02
N ALA A 20 -3.44 -11.05 0.38
CA ALA A 20 -2.21 -10.53 -0.22
C ALA A 20 -1.85 -9.18 0.37
N ILE A 21 -0.56 -8.93 0.49
CA ILE A 21 -0.03 -7.63 0.85
C ILE A 21 0.78 -7.15 -0.34
N ILE A 22 0.45 -5.97 -0.82
CA ILE A 22 1.09 -5.40 -1.99
C ILE A 22 1.80 -4.13 -1.59
N SER A 23 3.07 -4.03 -1.91
CA SER A 23 3.88 -2.88 -1.57
C SER A 23 4.22 -2.08 -2.81
N GLY A 24 4.37 -0.77 -2.63
CA GLY A 24 4.80 0.05 -3.74
C GLY A 24 4.59 1.52 -3.47
N LYS A 25 5.07 2.33 -4.41
CA LYS A 25 4.90 3.78 -4.33
C LYS A 25 3.62 4.16 -5.05
N VAL A 26 2.82 5.01 -4.41
CA VAL A 26 1.58 5.48 -5.01
C VAL A 26 1.91 6.43 -6.15
N THR A 27 1.56 6.05 -7.36
CA THR A 27 1.82 6.91 -8.52
C THR A 27 0.55 7.56 -9.04
N LYS A 28 -0.61 6.95 -8.76
CA LYS A 28 -1.86 7.50 -9.24
C LYS A 28 -3.03 6.88 -8.49
N VAL A 29 -4.05 7.69 -8.24
CA VAL A 29 -5.30 7.20 -7.69
C VAL A 29 -6.38 7.64 -8.67
N GLU A 30 -7.05 6.69 -9.27
CA GLU A 30 -7.96 6.99 -10.36
C GLU A 30 -9.24 6.19 -10.20
N ALA A 31 -10.36 6.90 -10.08
CA ALA A 31 -11.64 6.24 -9.89
C ALA A 31 -11.52 5.20 -8.78
N ASN A 32 -11.60 3.93 -9.12
CA ASN A 32 -11.55 2.87 -8.14
C ASN A 32 -10.25 2.07 -8.19
N LEU A 33 -9.21 2.64 -8.80
CA LEU A 33 -7.94 1.95 -8.97
C LEU A 33 -6.83 2.73 -8.29
N LEU A 34 -5.99 1.99 -7.57
CA LEU A 34 -4.78 2.51 -6.97
C LEU A 34 -3.61 1.97 -7.77
N HIS A 35 -2.77 2.87 -8.26
CA HIS A 35 -1.59 2.46 -9.03
C HIS A 35 -0.38 2.48 -8.11
N LEU A 36 0.24 1.34 -7.94
CA LEU A 36 1.46 1.20 -7.13
C LEU A 36 2.60 0.77 -8.01
N GLU A 37 3.74 1.41 -7.85
CA GLU A 37 4.90 1.07 -8.61
C GLU A 37 5.99 0.52 -7.71
N LYS A 38 6.60 -0.57 -8.13
CA LYS A 38 7.73 -1.14 -7.42
C LYS A 38 8.69 -1.73 -8.42
N GLU A 39 9.93 -1.25 -8.38
CA GLU A 39 10.99 -1.76 -9.25
C GLU A 39 10.58 -1.70 -10.73
N GLY A 40 9.97 -0.60 -11.11
CA GLY A 40 9.61 -0.41 -12.50
C GLY A 40 8.34 -1.10 -12.95
N VAL A 41 7.68 -1.81 -12.03
CA VAL A 41 6.46 -2.52 -12.36
C VAL A 41 5.28 -1.82 -11.68
N THR A 42 4.21 -1.61 -12.43
CA THR A 42 3.02 -0.99 -11.89
C THR A 42 1.98 -2.05 -11.58
N CYS A 43 1.45 -2.00 -10.37
CA CYS A 43 0.39 -2.89 -9.94
C CYS A 43 -0.88 -2.07 -9.76
N TYR A 44 -2.00 -2.57 -10.27
CA TYR A 44 -3.28 -1.88 -10.18
C TYR A 44 -4.13 -2.60 -9.15
N VAL A 45 -4.51 -1.87 -8.10
CA VAL A 45 -5.24 -2.45 -6.99
C VAL A 45 -6.64 -1.88 -6.96
N ASN A 46 -7.63 -2.76 -6.86
CA ASN A 46 -9.02 -2.33 -6.71
C ASN A 46 -9.21 -1.77 -5.31
N ILE A 47 -9.51 -0.49 -5.22
CA ILE A 47 -9.61 0.19 -3.93
C ILE A 47 -10.66 -0.46 -3.04
N ASP A 48 -11.73 -0.97 -3.62
CA ASP A 48 -12.78 -1.60 -2.82
C ASP A 48 -12.34 -2.88 -2.13
N LYS A 49 -11.23 -3.45 -2.56
CA LYS A 49 -10.73 -4.68 -1.97
C LYS A 49 -9.67 -4.44 -0.91
N ILE A 50 -9.36 -3.19 -0.64
CA ILE A 50 -8.34 -2.87 0.33
C ILE A 50 -8.91 -2.95 1.73
N ILE A 51 -8.25 -3.69 2.59
CA ILE A 51 -8.68 -3.86 3.98
C ILE A 51 -7.90 -2.91 4.89
N ALA A 52 -6.61 -2.75 4.64
CA ALA A 52 -5.77 -1.93 5.48
C ALA A 52 -4.61 -1.38 4.68
N VAL A 53 -4.09 -0.24 5.10
CA VAL A 53 -2.96 0.41 4.46
C VAL A 53 -1.93 0.73 5.54
N TRP A 54 -0.67 0.44 5.24
CA TRP A 54 0.43 0.73 6.15
C TRP A 54 1.42 1.65 5.45
N ASP A 55 1.94 2.61 6.17
CA ASP A 55 3.04 3.41 5.64
C ASP A 55 4.30 2.58 5.72
N ALA A 56 5.03 2.48 4.61
CA ALA A 56 6.23 1.66 4.57
C ALA A 56 7.27 2.14 5.56
N ARG A 57 7.30 3.44 5.82
CA ARG A 57 8.24 3.99 6.78
C ARG A 57 8.02 3.40 8.16
N ALA A 58 6.77 3.22 8.56
CA ALA A 58 6.49 2.64 9.86
C ALA A 58 7.06 1.24 9.97
N ARG A 59 6.97 0.48 8.88
CA ARG A 59 7.51 -0.86 8.87
C ARG A 59 9.04 -0.84 9.00
N LYS A 60 9.68 0.11 8.34
CA LYS A 60 11.12 0.24 8.43
C LYS A 60 11.58 0.67 9.79
N ALA A 61 10.71 1.35 10.51
CA ALA A 61 11.05 1.84 11.83
C ALA A 61 11.02 0.75 12.87
N ASN A 62 11.15 -0.48 12.45
CA ASN A 62 11.31 -1.57 13.38
C ASN A 62 10.03 -1.80 14.16
N LEU A 63 9.01 -2.14 13.44
CA LEU A 63 7.71 -2.35 14.03
C LEU A 63 7.73 -3.45 15.07
N PRO A 64 6.73 -3.43 15.95
CA PRO A 64 6.62 -4.47 16.96
C PRO A 64 6.72 -5.86 16.37
N GLY A 65 7.16 -6.78 17.17
CA GLY A 65 7.43 -8.11 16.71
C GLY A 65 6.27 -8.79 16.02
N PHE A 66 5.05 -8.37 16.30
CA PHE A 66 3.92 -9.03 15.67
C PHE A 66 3.97 -8.92 14.16
N LEU A 67 4.43 -7.80 13.62
CA LEU A 67 4.55 -7.67 12.19
C LEU A 67 5.68 -8.51 11.64
N THR A 68 6.74 -8.61 12.38
CA THR A 68 7.85 -9.43 11.99
C THR A 68 7.42 -10.89 11.86
N ARG A 69 6.59 -11.32 12.79
CA ARG A 69 6.12 -12.70 12.76
C ARG A 69 5.14 -12.96 11.63
N LEU A 70 4.40 -11.95 11.27
CA LEU A 70 3.44 -12.10 10.19
C LEU A 70 4.14 -12.12 8.85
N GLY A 71 5.27 -11.47 8.77
CA GLY A 71 6.00 -11.34 7.53
C GLY A 71 6.84 -12.56 7.16
#